data_663c9762d7bacbdc49f6ff92b82b69db
#
_entry.id   663c9762d7bacbdc49f6ff92b82b69db
#
_cell.length_a   1.000
_cell.length_b   1.000
_cell.length_c   1.000
_cell.angle_alpha   90.00
_cell.angle_beta   90.00
_cell.angle_gamma   90.00
#
_symmetry.space_group_name_H-M   'P 1'
#
loop_
_entity.id
_entity.type
_entity.pdbx_description
1 polymer ?
#
loop_
_entity_poly.entity_id
_entity_poly.type
_entity_poly.pdbx_seq_one_letter_code
_entity_poly.pdbx_strand_id
1 'polypeptide(L)'
;MNTLTRISLTIFLLLMAAVYLPIGLWAIIAPAQDALGLELPSFYEAVGLSVISPIGYSEFAGIYGGINIVIGAMFLIGVFNKQVGLFAIKILVFLVGSIALGRFLLMLLGSQAGLPAEINAFLIFEIIVFFIGIIFIKVLKNTDHVTKI
;
A
#
# COMPACT_ATOMS: atom_id res chain seq x y z
N MET A 1 15.57 18.88 -9.93
CA MET A 1 15.63 17.92 -8.80
C MET A 1 17.06 17.53 -8.57
N ASN A 2 17.58 17.68 -7.33
CA ASN A 2 18.96 17.29 -7.05
C ASN A 2 19.12 15.75 -7.03
N THR A 3 20.36 15.29 -7.16
CA THR A 3 20.68 13.85 -7.25
C THR A 3 20.21 13.08 -6.03
N LEU A 4 20.36 13.62 -4.82
CA LEU A 4 19.92 12.98 -3.58
C LEU A 4 18.40 12.76 -3.55
N THR A 5 17.62 13.78 -3.89
CA THR A 5 16.15 13.65 -3.98
C THR A 5 15.71 12.61 -5.00
N ARG A 6 16.41 12.51 -6.14
CA ARG A 6 16.12 11.50 -7.15
C ARG A 6 16.38 10.09 -6.63
N ILE A 7 17.52 9.87 -5.98
CA ILE A 7 17.87 8.58 -5.40
C ILE A 7 16.88 8.19 -4.32
N SER A 8 16.57 9.09 -3.39
CA SER A 8 15.61 8.83 -2.30
C SER A 8 14.22 8.49 -2.83
N LEU A 9 13.75 9.21 -3.86
CA LEU A 9 12.48 8.92 -4.52
C LEU A 9 12.48 7.53 -5.17
N THR A 10 13.55 7.20 -5.91
CA THR A 10 13.69 5.89 -6.55
C THR A 10 13.66 4.76 -5.52
N ILE A 11 14.41 4.90 -4.43
CA ILE A 11 14.42 3.91 -3.33
C ILE A 11 13.03 3.78 -2.73
N PHE A 12 12.34 4.87 -2.45
CA PHE A 12 10.99 4.84 -1.91
C PHE A 12 10.00 4.12 -2.83
N LEU A 13 10.01 4.43 -4.14
CA LEU A 13 9.15 3.78 -5.12
C LEU A 13 9.43 2.27 -5.22
N LEU A 14 10.70 1.87 -5.22
CA LEU A 14 11.09 0.46 -5.24
C LEU A 14 10.66 -0.28 -3.97
N LEU A 15 10.84 0.35 -2.80
CA LEU A 15 10.37 -0.23 -1.53
C LEU A 15 8.85 -0.40 -1.52
N MET A 16 8.09 0.59 -2.00
CA MET A 16 6.64 0.46 -2.09
C MET A 16 6.22 -0.61 -3.10
N ALA A 17 6.88 -0.72 -4.25
CA ALA A 17 6.62 -1.80 -5.19
C ALA A 17 6.90 -3.18 -4.57
N ALA A 18 8.01 -3.31 -3.83
CA ALA A 18 8.38 -4.56 -3.13
C ALA A 18 7.42 -4.94 -2.00
N VAL A 19 6.65 -4.00 -1.47
CA VAL A 19 5.59 -4.27 -0.48
C VAL A 19 4.28 -4.62 -1.20
N TYR A 20 3.83 -3.77 -2.11
CA TYR A 20 2.49 -3.88 -2.69
C TYR A 20 2.34 -5.03 -3.68
N LEU A 21 3.35 -5.32 -4.52
CA LEU A 21 3.27 -6.41 -5.49
C LEU A 21 3.17 -7.80 -4.84
N PRO A 22 4.03 -8.17 -3.87
CA PRO A 22 3.91 -9.46 -3.19
C PRO A 22 2.59 -9.59 -2.42
N ILE A 23 2.13 -8.54 -1.74
CA ILE A 23 0.85 -8.53 -1.04
C ILE A 23 -0.30 -8.79 -2.03
N GLY A 24 -0.31 -8.09 -3.15
CA GLY A 24 -1.35 -8.25 -4.17
C GLY A 24 -1.35 -9.65 -4.80
N LEU A 25 -0.17 -10.18 -5.14
CA LEU A 25 -0.03 -11.54 -5.66
C LEU A 25 -0.49 -12.58 -4.65
N TRP A 26 -0.06 -12.47 -3.40
CA TRP A 26 -0.47 -13.37 -2.33
C TRP A 26 -1.99 -13.37 -2.12
N ALA A 27 -2.61 -12.19 -2.12
CA ALA A 27 -4.06 -12.08 -1.98
C ALA A 27 -4.84 -12.71 -3.15
N ILE A 28 -4.31 -12.67 -4.39
CA ILE A 28 -4.93 -13.35 -5.55
C ILE A 28 -4.75 -14.87 -5.48
N ILE A 29 -3.57 -15.33 -5.06
CA ILE A 29 -3.25 -16.76 -5.03
C ILE A 29 -3.90 -17.45 -3.82
N ALA A 30 -4.16 -16.73 -2.73
CA ALA A 30 -4.67 -17.28 -1.48
C ALA A 30 -5.90 -18.22 -1.62
N PRO A 31 -6.90 -17.94 -2.48
CA PRO A 31 -8.02 -18.86 -2.67
C PRO A 31 -7.65 -20.20 -3.36
N ALA A 32 -6.53 -20.24 -4.06
CA ALA A 32 -6.09 -21.40 -4.84
C ALA A 32 -4.84 -22.08 -4.26
N GLN A 33 -4.29 -21.58 -3.15
CA GLN A 33 -3.00 -22.06 -2.64
C GLN A 33 -3.00 -23.55 -2.32
N ASP A 34 -4.09 -24.10 -1.76
CA ASP A 34 -4.21 -25.51 -1.46
C ASP A 34 -4.20 -26.36 -2.74
N ALA A 35 -4.91 -25.88 -3.78
CA ALA A 35 -4.93 -26.55 -5.09
C ALA A 35 -3.57 -26.49 -5.81
N LEU A 36 -2.75 -25.49 -5.49
CA LEU A 36 -1.39 -25.32 -6.02
C LEU A 36 -0.32 -26.02 -5.18
N GLY A 37 -0.70 -26.66 -4.08
CA GLY A 37 0.23 -27.32 -3.15
C GLY A 37 1.19 -26.35 -2.45
N LEU A 38 0.78 -25.09 -2.26
CA LEU A 38 1.59 -24.08 -1.60
C LEU A 38 1.31 -24.12 -0.08
N GLU A 39 2.33 -24.45 0.69
CA GLU A 39 2.29 -24.43 2.18
C GLU A 39 2.54 -23.00 2.72
N LEU A 40 1.78 -22.01 2.21
CA LEU A 40 1.85 -20.64 2.69
C LEU A 40 0.66 -20.37 3.62
N PRO A 41 0.83 -19.53 4.66
CA PRO A 41 -0.30 -19.04 5.43
C PRO A 41 -1.32 -18.36 4.52
N SER A 42 -2.60 -18.56 4.78
CA SER A 42 -3.65 -17.88 4.01
C SER A 42 -3.57 -16.37 4.24
N PHE A 43 -3.60 -15.58 3.16
CA PHE A 43 -3.51 -14.13 3.27
C PHE A 43 -4.67 -13.54 4.11
N TYR A 44 -5.90 -14.06 3.96
CA TYR A 44 -7.03 -13.55 4.75
C TYR A 44 -6.89 -13.88 6.24
N GLU A 45 -6.33 -15.03 6.61
CA GLU A 45 -6.01 -15.35 8.00
C GLU A 45 -4.94 -14.40 8.56
N ALA A 46 -3.90 -14.10 7.76
CA ALA A 46 -2.85 -13.16 8.15
C ALA A 46 -3.37 -11.73 8.43
N VAL A 47 -4.47 -11.34 7.76
CA VAL A 47 -5.13 -10.04 8.01
C VAL A 47 -6.33 -10.15 8.96
N GLY A 48 -6.55 -11.31 9.58
CA GLY A 48 -7.62 -11.53 10.57
C GLY A 48 -9.01 -11.63 9.95
N LEU A 49 -9.13 -12.04 8.69
CA LEU A 49 -10.41 -12.19 7.99
C LEU A 49 -10.74 -13.66 7.77
N SER A 50 -12.04 -13.98 7.73
CA SER A 50 -12.57 -15.28 7.32
C SER A 50 -13.47 -15.10 6.10
N VAL A 51 -13.16 -15.80 5.01
CA VAL A 51 -13.92 -15.73 3.76
C VAL A 51 -14.76 -17.01 3.65
N ILE A 52 -16.06 -16.86 3.62
CA ILE A 52 -17.05 -17.97 3.71
C ILE A 52 -17.83 -18.22 2.41
N SER A 53 -17.58 -17.46 1.35
CA SER A 53 -18.34 -17.59 0.10
C SER A 53 -17.50 -17.31 -1.14
N PRO A 54 -17.86 -17.89 -2.32
CA PRO A 54 -17.19 -17.60 -3.58
C PRO A 54 -17.17 -16.10 -3.94
N ILE A 55 -18.24 -15.37 -3.62
CA ILE A 55 -18.32 -13.92 -3.83
C ILE A 55 -17.29 -13.23 -2.93
N GLY A 56 -17.19 -13.63 -1.65
CA GLY A 56 -16.20 -13.08 -0.73
C GLY A 56 -14.76 -13.26 -1.23
N TYR A 57 -14.44 -14.42 -1.81
CA TYR A 57 -13.12 -14.64 -2.43
C TYR A 57 -12.87 -13.70 -3.62
N SER A 58 -13.89 -13.48 -4.45
CA SER A 58 -13.79 -12.55 -5.59
C SER A 58 -13.57 -11.11 -5.15
N GLU A 59 -14.35 -10.64 -4.17
CA GLU A 59 -14.20 -9.30 -3.59
C GLU A 59 -12.82 -9.12 -2.94
N PHE A 60 -12.38 -10.12 -2.22
CA PHE A 60 -11.08 -10.10 -1.56
C PHE A 60 -9.94 -10.03 -2.59
N ALA A 61 -9.97 -10.87 -3.61
CA ALA A 61 -8.98 -10.85 -4.70
C ALA A 61 -8.99 -9.50 -5.45
N GLY A 62 -10.16 -8.91 -5.68
CA GLY A 62 -10.30 -7.60 -6.32
C GLY A 62 -9.71 -6.47 -5.47
N ILE A 63 -10.12 -6.37 -4.21
CA ILE A 63 -9.74 -5.26 -3.31
C ILE A 63 -8.30 -5.41 -2.82
N TYR A 64 -7.94 -6.56 -2.24
CA TYR A 64 -6.60 -6.76 -1.69
C TYR A 64 -5.59 -7.19 -2.76
N GLY A 65 -6.02 -7.95 -3.77
CA GLY A 65 -5.15 -8.40 -4.85
C GLY A 65 -4.99 -7.34 -5.94
N GLY A 66 -6.05 -7.06 -6.66
CA GLY A 66 -6.05 -6.20 -7.85
C GLY A 66 -5.53 -4.79 -7.57
N ILE A 67 -6.05 -4.12 -6.53
CA ILE A 67 -5.62 -2.75 -6.17
C ILE A 67 -4.14 -2.72 -5.82
N ASN A 68 -3.65 -3.67 -5.00
CA ASN A 68 -2.25 -3.70 -4.60
C ASN A 68 -1.30 -3.98 -5.79
N ILE A 69 -1.68 -4.87 -6.73
CA ILE A 69 -0.88 -5.11 -7.94
C ILE A 69 -0.80 -3.84 -8.81
N VAL A 70 -1.93 -3.18 -9.05
CA VAL A 70 -1.95 -1.97 -9.88
C VAL A 70 -1.11 -0.87 -9.25
N ILE A 71 -1.24 -0.62 -7.96
CA ILE A 71 -0.46 0.40 -7.25
C ILE A 71 1.03 0.02 -7.27
N GLY A 72 1.38 -1.24 -7.00
CA GLY A 72 2.75 -1.73 -7.04
C GLY A 72 3.39 -1.59 -8.43
N ALA A 73 2.64 -1.91 -9.49
CA ALA A 73 3.07 -1.70 -10.87
C ALA A 73 3.29 -0.21 -11.19
N MET A 74 2.40 0.67 -10.70
CA MET A 74 2.56 2.11 -10.87
C MET A 74 3.83 2.63 -10.18
N PHE A 75 4.23 2.09 -9.03
CA PHE A 75 5.50 2.43 -8.40
C PHE A 75 6.68 2.01 -9.27
N LEU A 76 6.69 0.79 -9.84
CA LEU A 76 7.76 0.36 -10.75
C LEU A 76 7.86 1.26 -11.99
N ILE A 77 6.74 1.55 -12.65
CA ILE A 77 6.71 2.47 -13.79
C ILE A 77 7.17 3.86 -13.36
N GLY A 78 6.81 4.28 -12.16
CA GLY A 78 7.18 5.57 -11.57
C GLY A 78 8.68 5.79 -11.39
N VAL A 79 9.48 4.71 -11.28
CA VAL A 79 10.94 4.80 -11.26
C VAL A 79 11.48 5.42 -12.56
N PHE A 80 10.84 5.11 -13.68
CA PHE A 80 11.23 5.57 -15.03
C PHE A 80 10.41 6.76 -15.51
N ASN A 81 9.20 6.95 -14.98
CA ASN A 81 8.27 8.00 -15.36
C ASN A 81 7.84 8.84 -14.16
N LYS A 82 8.40 10.04 -14.02
CA LYS A 82 8.13 10.95 -12.89
C LYS A 82 6.64 11.27 -12.71
N GLN A 83 5.87 11.41 -13.79
CA GLN A 83 4.43 11.74 -13.70
C GLN A 83 3.65 10.57 -13.08
N VAL A 84 3.93 9.35 -13.54
CA VAL A 84 3.34 8.13 -12.98
C VAL A 84 3.76 7.95 -11.52
N GLY A 85 5.04 8.17 -11.19
CA GLY A 85 5.55 8.10 -9.82
C GLY A 85 4.87 9.08 -8.89
N LEU A 86 4.72 10.35 -9.30
CA LEU A 86 4.00 11.35 -8.51
C LEU A 86 2.52 11.00 -8.33
N PHE A 87 1.87 10.48 -9.37
CA PHE A 87 0.49 10.04 -9.30
C PHE A 87 0.33 8.85 -8.35
N ALA A 88 1.22 7.84 -8.45
CA ALA A 88 1.24 6.68 -7.56
C ALA A 88 1.42 7.09 -6.09
N ILE A 89 2.33 8.05 -5.79
CA ILE A 89 2.52 8.55 -4.42
C ILE A 89 1.27 9.28 -3.91
N LYS A 90 0.56 10.04 -4.76
CA LYS A 90 -0.70 10.69 -4.35
C LYS A 90 -1.77 9.66 -4.00
N ILE A 91 -1.93 8.61 -4.83
CA ILE A 91 -2.85 7.51 -4.54
C ILE A 91 -2.45 6.82 -3.23
N LEU A 92 -1.16 6.53 -3.05
CA LEU A 92 -0.66 5.91 -1.83
C LEU A 92 -1.01 6.73 -0.59
N VAL A 93 -0.71 8.03 -0.59
CA VAL A 93 -1.00 8.93 0.55
C VAL A 93 -2.50 8.94 0.86
N PHE A 94 -3.34 9.01 -0.16
CA PHE A 94 -4.79 8.95 0.02
C PHE A 94 -5.24 7.59 0.59
N LEU A 95 -4.74 6.50 0.05
CA LEU A 95 -5.09 5.14 0.46
C LEU A 95 -4.66 4.86 1.90
N VAL A 96 -3.37 5.02 2.22
CA VAL A 96 -2.87 4.73 3.57
C VAL A 96 -3.44 5.69 4.61
N GLY A 97 -3.66 6.96 4.24
CA GLY A 97 -4.34 7.93 5.10
C GLY A 97 -5.78 7.54 5.41
N SER A 98 -6.52 7.04 4.43
CA SER A 98 -7.89 6.57 4.61
C SER A 98 -7.96 5.32 5.48
N ILE A 99 -7.03 4.36 5.29
CA ILE A 99 -6.97 3.14 6.09
C ILE A 99 -6.59 3.47 7.55
N ALA A 100 -5.57 4.30 7.75
CA ALA A 100 -5.16 4.75 9.09
C ALA A 100 -6.29 5.50 9.81
N LEU A 101 -7.03 6.36 9.09
CA LEU A 101 -8.20 7.06 9.62
C LEU A 101 -9.29 6.09 10.06
N GLY A 102 -9.62 5.07 9.23
CA GLY A 102 -10.61 4.05 9.56
C GLY A 102 -10.25 3.28 10.83
N ARG A 103 -8.98 2.88 10.96
CA ARG A 103 -8.46 2.23 12.19
C ARG A 103 -8.53 3.15 13.40
N PHE A 104 -8.15 4.41 13.23
CA PHE A 104 -8.21 5.41 14.30
C PHE A 104 -9.66 5.66 14.77
N LEU A 105 -10.61 5.80 13.83
CA LEU A 105 -12.02 5.96 14.16
C LEU A 105 -12.56 4.73 14.91
N LEU A 106 -12.18 3.51 14.54
CA LEU A 106 -12.55 2.31 15.25
C LEU A 106 -12.04 2.33 16.70
N MET A 107 -10.81 2.80 16.92
CA MET A 107 -10.26 2.95 18.28
C MET A 107 -11.08 3.95 19.12
N LEU A 108 -11.49 5.07 18.51
CA LEU A 108 -12.28 6.11 19.20
C LEU A 108 -13.71 5.65 19.53
N LEU A 109 -14.31 4.84 18.66
CA LEU A 109 -15.68 4.34 18.87
C LEU A 109 -15.79 3.24 19.92
N GLY A 110 -14.67 2.88 20.54
CA GLY A 110 -14.66 2.07 21.76
C GLY A 110 -15.02 0.60 21.55
N SER A 111 -14.53 -0.02 20.50
CA SER A 111 -14.53 -1.49 20.49
C SER A 111 -13.68 -1.92 21.69
N GLN A 112 -14.27 -2.70 22.60
CA GLN A 112 -13.66 -3.16 23.86
C GLN A 112 -12.43 -4.08 23.65
N ALA A 113 -12.17 -4.48 22.43
CA ALA A 113 -10.98 -5.19 22.03
C ALA A 113 -9.91 -4.16 21.65
N GLY A 114 -8.90 -3.98 22.47
CA GLY A 114 -7.69 -3.25 22.07
C GLY A 114 -7.18 -3.79 20.73
N LEU A 115 -6.60 -2.94 19.89
CA LEU A 115 -6.03 -3.40 18.62
C LEU A 115 -4.93 -4.43 18.92
N PRO A 116 -4.95 -5.60 18.27
CA PRO A 116 -3.84 -6.54 18.32
C PRO A 116 -2.51 -5.87 17.95
N ALA A 117 -1.41 -6.40 18.48
CA ALA A 117 -0.07 -5.82 18.22
C ALA A 117 0.25 -5.73 16.72
N GLU A 118 -0.20 -6.69 15.94
CA GLU A 118 -0.04 -6.74 14.48
C GLU A 118 -0.73 -5.57 13.77
N ILE A 119 -1.95 -5.21 14.20
CA ILE A 119 -2.68 -4.06 13.65
C ILE A 119 -1.98 -2.76 14.02
N ASN A 120 -1.39 -2.67 15.23
CA ASN A 120 -0.61 -1.50 15.62
C ASN A 120 0.64 -1.33 14.74
N ALA A 121 1.31 -2.42 14.35
CA ALA A 121 2.45 -2.37 13.43
C ALA A 121 2.04 -1.86 12.05
N PHE A 122 0.91 -2.33 11.50
CA PHE A 122 0.38 -1.83 10.23
C PHE A 122 -0.01 -0.36 10.31
N LEU A 123 -0.65 0.08 11.38
CA LEU A 123 -1.00 1.48 11.59
C LEU A 123 0.24 2.38 11.64
N ILE A 124 1.29 1.96 12.34
CA ILE A 124 2.57 2.70 12.40
C ILE A 124 3.19 2.80 11.01
N PHE A 125 3.24 1.69 10.26
CA PHE A 125 3.73 1.68 8.89
C PHE A 125 2.95 2.67 8.00
N GLU A 126 1.62 2.65 8.07
CA GLU A 126 0.75 3.54 7.29
C GLU A 126 1.00 5.01 7.62
N ILE A 127 1.13 5.36 8.88
CA ILE A 127 1.44 6.73 9.32
C ILE A 127 2.80 7.18 8.79
N ILE A 128 3.84 6.35 8.89
CA ILE A 128 5.17 6.66 8.37
C ILE A 128 5.12 6.89 6.86
N VAL A 129 4.51 5.96 6.12
CA VAL A 129 4.40 6.04 4.65
C VAL A 129 3.59 7.26 4.22
N PHE A 130 2.51 7.59 4.95
CA PHE A 130 1.71 8.80 4.72
C PHE A 130 2.55 10.07 4.78
N PHE A 131 3.32 10.26 5.86
CA PHE A 131 4.14 11.47 6.00
C PHE A 131 5.28 11.53 4.99
N ILE A 132 5.97 10.42 4.72
CA ILE A 132 7.02 10.35 3.69
C ILE A 132 6.43 10.69 2.32
N GLY A 133 5.26 10.15 1.98
CA GLY A 133 4.56 10.45 0.74
C GLY A 133 4.22 11.93 0.59
N ILE A 134 3.72 12.58 1.65
CA ILE A 134 3.45 14.03 1.66
C ILE A 134 4.72 14.83 1.41
N ILE A 135 5.84 14.45 2.04
CA ILE A 135 7.14 15.12 1.83
C ILE A 135 7.54 15.03 0.36
N PHE A 136 7.47 13.84 -0.26
CA PHE A 136 7.79 13.68 -1.68
C PHE A 136 6.87 14.50 -2.60
N ILE A 137 5.56 14.54 -2.33
CA ILE A 137 4.62 15.37 -3.11
C ILE A 137 5.03 16.85 -3.05
N LYS A 138 5.37 17.38 -1.87
CA LYS A 138 5.80 18.78 -1.70
C LYS A 138 7.11 19.06 -2.42
N VAL A 139 8.12 18.19 -2.26
CA VAL A 139 9.44 18.35 -2.90
C VAL A 139 9.32 18.31 -4.41
N LEU A 140 8.53 17.40 -4.98
CA LEU A 140 8.33 17.26 -6.40
C LEU A 140 7.59 18.46 -7.02
N LYS A 141 6.56 18.99 -6.33
CA LYS A 141 5.87 20.22 -6.77
C LYS A 141 6.79 21.43 -6.82
N ASN A 142 7.62 21.64 -5.79
CA ASN A 142 8.54 22.78 -5.76
C ASN A 142 9.59 22.74 -6.88
N THR A 143 10.01 21.53 -7.29
CA THR A 143 10.97 21.37 -8.40
C THR A 143 10.37 21.76 -9.74
N ASP A 144 9.06 21.56 -9.96
CA ASP A 144 8.39 21.89 -11.21
C ASP A 144 8.15 23.40 -11.38
N HIS A 145 8.04 24.14 -10.28
CA HIS A 145 7.93 25.61 -10.31
C HIS A 145 9.25 26.29 -10.70
N VAL A 146 10.39 25.74 -10.29
CA VAL A 146 11.73 26.31 -10.58
C VAL A 146 12.13 26.11 -12.05
N THR A 147 11.57 25.12 -12.74
CA THR A 147 11.92 24.81 -14.15
C THR A 147 11.05 25.60 -15.15
N LYS A 148 10.07 26.38 -14.68
CA LYS A 148 9.16 27.18 -15.50
C LYS A 148 9.51 28.69 -15.55
N ILE A 149 10.59 29.10 -14.90
CA ILE A 149 11.18 30.45 -14.95
C ILE A 149 12.44 30.37 -15.81
#